data_7dc3f87a73973f4bfc5bb16aff7962d0
#
_entry.id   7dc3f87a73973f4bfc5bb16aff7962d0
#
_cell.length_a   1.000
_cell.length_b   1.000
_cell.length_c   1.000
_cell.angle_alpha   90.00
_cell.angle_beta   90.00
_cell.angle_gamma   90.00
#
_symmetry.space_group_name_H-M   'P 1'
#
loop_
_entity.id
_entity.type
_entity.pdbx_description
1 polymer ?
#
loop_
_entity_poly.entity_id
_entity_poly.type
_entity_poly.pdbx_seq_one_letter_code
_entity_poly.pdbx_strand_id
1 'polypeptide(L)'
;IDQSEILALTFTNNPAKEMAERVRDTVGKKLERLTTTTFHSFGLGLLKMYIQYLGYRNDFTLYDENDNISLIKNCIVTLGYQLSDYNVHSLRDFFSQYKTGRIPLPDKGSAVREIYDEWLLTQKAYNVVDFDDLIILPIKIFEKKPEILLNVQLRWRYIMVDEFQDTSLLQYKLVSMIASKYRNIAVVGDDDQSIYSWRGANYQNIVNFEKDFPERKEYRLERNYRSSGNILSAANALIIHNKERKDKKLWTESGDGASISIKRHTTGEEEAMWIATEIRKLMRENHYCLNDFGVLVRTNSLMNTIETTFVESQLPVCVSGGSSFFDRKEIRDMLCFLKILVNESDDNSLLRIINTPRRGIGRTTVEKLRRYADDHNTTLHIALEELSASTDFRESTRNDLQDFVKLIHKWMGMTGRPEKLIETILADTGYEAMVREEFPDSDKAVAFKMRGIHFLTERMNTYIKEHPGTTLRDYLRSVSIIGDDSKDDELKISLMTMHASKGLEFKIVFLAGIEDHIIPSARALEEDSRNIDEERRLFYVAITRAKEKL
;
A
#
# COMPACT_ATOMS: atom_id res chain seq x y z
N ILE A 1 20.53 24.57 21.86
CA ILE A 1 20.58 23.22 21.21
C ILE A 1 20.73 23.49 19.72
N ASP A 2 21.73 22.91 19.07
CA ASP A 2 21.85 22.97 17.61
C ASP A 2 20.85 21.98 16.99
N GLN A 3 20.17 22.39 15.90
CA GLN A 3 19.20 21.53 15.19
C GLN A 3 19.82 20.23 14.66
N SER A 4 21.14 20.22 14.38
CA SER A 4 21.86 19.01 13.95
C SER A 4 22.02 17.95 15.05
N GLU A 5 21.83 18.33 16.31
CA GLU A 5 21.87 17.43 17.46
C GLU A 5 20.52 16.75 17.76
N ILE A 6 19.46 17.10 17.01
CA ILE A 6 18.10 16.59 17.23
C ILE A 6 17.77 15.54 16.17
N LEU A 7 17.28 14.39 16.64
CA LEU A 7 16.75 13.29 15.82
C LEU A 7 15.27 13.09 16.18
N ALA A 8 14.37 13.35 15.23
CA ALA A 8 12.94 13.08 15.37
C ALA A 8 12.55 11.91 14.44
N LEU A 9 12.04 10.86 15.03
CA LEU A 9 11.65 9.62 14.35
C LEU A 9 10.15 9.41 14.42
N THR A 10 9.57 8.96 13.31
CA THR A 10 8.17 8.56 13.24
C THR A 10 8.02 7.27 12.42
N PHE A 11 6.79 6.73 12.36
CA PHE A 11 6.55 5.43 11.73
C PHE A 11 6.42 5.50 10.20
N THR A 12 5.80 6.57 9.66
CA THR A 12 5.54 6.71 8.21
C THR A 12 6.06 8.04 7.65
N ASN A 13 6.21 8.11 6.32
CA ASN A 13 6.82 9.27 5.65
C ASN A 13 5.95 10.54 5.72
N ASN A 14 4.61 10.41 5.66
CA ASN A 14 3.73 11.58 5.72
C ASN A 14 3.82 12.31 7.07
N PRO A 15 3.68 11.66 8.24
CA PRO A 15 3.95 12.28 9.53
C PRO A 15 5.35 12.89 9.65
N ALA A 16 6.38 12.28 9.04
CA ALA A 16 7.73 12.85 9.06
C ALA A 16 7.80 14.20 8.34
N LYS A 17 7.15 14.33 7.17
CA LYS A 17 7.05 15.59 6.44
C LYS A 17 6.22 16.63 7.21
N GLU A 18 5.05 16.24 7.69
CA GLU A 18 4.16 17.11 8.46
C GLU A 18 4.85 17.64 9.74
N MET A 19 5.55 16.78 10.47
CA MET A 19 6.34 17.18 11.63
C MET A 19 7.38 18.23 11.26
N ALA A 20 8.12 18.02 10.14
CA ALA A 20 9.12 18.98 9.67
C ALA A 20 8.49 20.32 9.27
N GLU A 21 7.31 20.32 8.65
CA GLU A 21 6.56 21.51 8.26
C GLU A 21 6.05 22.27 9.48
N ARG A 22 5.39 21.59 10.43
CA ARG A 22 4.88 22.20 11.66
C ARG A 22 5.98 22.82 12.52
N VAL A 23 7.12 22.14 12.63
CA VAL A 23 8.28 22.69 13.36
C VAL A 23 8.82 23.94 12.65
N ARG A 24 8.91 23.93 11.31
CA ARG A 24 9.31 25.09 10.51
C ARG A 24 8.38 26.28 10.73
N ASP A 25 7.08 26.05 10.65
CA ASP A 25 6.05 27.09 10.81
C ASP A 25 6.07 27.69 12.22
N THR A 26 6.29 26.86 13.23
CA THR A 26 6.36 27.29 14.63
C THR A 26 7.62 28.08 14.93
N VAL A 27 8.77 27.66 14.42
CA VAL A 27 10.08 28.28 14.71
C VAL A 27 10.38 29.45 13.79
N GLY A 28 9.70 29.56 12.64
CA GLY A 28 9.85 30.65 11.67
C GLY A 28 11.22 30.70 10.97
N LYS A 29 11.98 29.59 10.97
CA LYS A 29 13.32 29.48 10.38
C LYS A 29 13.42 28.22 9.52
N LYS A 30 14.30 28.28 8.50
CA LYS A 30 14.70 27.07 7.79
C LYS A 30 15.42 26.10 8.72
N LEU A 31 14.91 24.88 8.80
CA LEU A 31 15.45 23.81 9.65
C LEU A 31 16.20 22.77 8.78
N GLU A 32 17.24 23.22 8.09
CA GLU A 32 18.00 22.41 7.13
C GLU A 32 18.84 21.30 7.79
N ARG A 33 19.12 21.44 9.09
CA ARG A 33 19.96 20.50 9.85
C ARG A 33 19.18 19.59 10.79
N LEU A 34 17.89 19.81 10.99
CA LEU A 34 17.04 18.95 11.79
C LEU A 34 16.86 17.60 11.07
N THR A 35 17.11 16.51 11.76
CA THR A 35 16.86 15.18 11.22
C THR A 35 15.45 14.74 11.62
N THR A 36 14.49 14.88 10.70
CA THR A 36 13.12 14.37 10.85
C THR A 36 12.90 13.30 9.79
N THR A 37 12.66 12.05 10.20
CA THR A 37 12.65 10.92 9.27
C THR A 37 11.93 9.70 9.85
N THR A 38 11.73 8.67 9.02
CA THR A 38 11.27 7.35 9.51
C THR A 38 12.43 6.51 9.99
N PHE A 39 12.14 5.48 10.80
CA PHE A 39 13.16 4.51 11.24
C PHE A 39 13.93 3.88 10.07
N HIS A 40 13.22 3.45 9.02
CA HIS A 40 13.85 2.82 7.86
C HIS A 40 14.71 3.80 7.07
N SER A 41 14.26 5.02 6.85
CA SER A 41 15.05 6.04 6.15
C SER A 41 16.27 6.45 6.97
N PHE A 42 16.15 6.51 8.28
CA PHE A 42 17.28 6.74 9.18
C PHE A 42 18.31 5.60 9.10
N GLY A 43 17.83 4.35 9.18
CA GLY A 43 18.66 3.17 9.03
C GLY A 43 19.38 3.11 7.67
N LEU A 44 18.68 3.42 6.58
CA LEU A 44 19.28 3.55 5.25
C LEU A 44 20.41 4.60 5.23
N GLY A 45 20.19 5.75 5.89
CA GLY A 45 21.21 6.78 6.04
C GLY A 45 22.46 6.28 6.78
N LEU A 46 22.27 5.52 7.85
CA LEU A 46 23.36 4.90 8.59
C LEU A 46 24.11 3.85 7.74
N LEU A 47 23.38 3.02 7.00
CA LEU A 47 23.99 2.01 6.13
C LEU A 47 24.83 2.64 5.02
N LYS A 48 24.35 3.71 4.37
CA LYS A 48 25.15 4.44 3.37
C LYS A 48 26.49 4.94 3.92
N MET A 49 26.57 5.23 5.21
CA MET A 49 27.79 5.71 5.85
C MET A 49 28.70 4.57 6.37
N TYR A 50 28.13 3.45 6.81
CA TYR A 50 28.86 2.51 7.65
C TYR A 50 28.73 1.03 7.25
N ILE A 51 28.02 0.67 6.19
CA ILE A 51 27.73 -0.74 5.85
C ILE A 51 29.00 -1.55 5.51
N GLN A 52 30.07 -0.87 5.04
CA GLN A 52 31.37 -1.49 4.75
C GLN A 52 31.97 -2.22 5.95
N TYR A 53 31.66 -1.80 7.17
CA TYR A 53 32.14 -2.48 8.39
C TYR A 53 31.51 -3.87 8.62
N LEU A 54 30.47 -4.21 7.85
CA LEU A 54 29.89 -5.55 7.81
C LEU A 54 30.31 -6.37 6.58
N GLY A 55 31.20 -5.82 5.74
CA GLY A 55 31.71 -6.47 4.53
C GLY A 55 30.79 -6.38 3.32
N TYR A 56 29.91 -5.40 3.31
CA TYR A 56 29.17 -4.97 2.11
C TYR A 56 29.91 -3.82 1.42
N ARG A 57 29.60 -3.59 0.15
CA ARG A 57 30.02 -2.37 -0.55
C ARG A 57 29.00 -1.26 -0.34
N ASN A 58 29.43 0.01 -0.46
CA ASN A 58 28.56 1.16 -0.24
C ASN A 58 27.49 1.35 -1.34
N ASP A 59 27.68 0.72 -2.50
CA ASP A 59 26.78 0.70 -3.66
C ASP A 59 25.73 -0.42 -3.59
N PHE A 60 25.32 -0.82 -2.40
CA PHE A 60 24.33 -1.87 -2.18
C PHE A 60 22.96 -1.53 -2.79
N THR A 61 22.23 -2.56 -3.20
CA THR A 61 20.87 -2.44 -3.71
C THR A 61 19.86 -2.78 -2.62
N LEU A 62 18.78 -2.00 -2.53
CA LEU A 62 17.64 -2.31 -1.67
C LEU A 62 16.64 -3.17 -2.46
N TYR A 63 16.43 -4.40 -2.01
CA TYR A 63 15.47 -5.34 -2.59
C TYR A 63 14.08 -5.11 -2.01
N ASP A 64 13.10 -5.09 -2.91
CA ASP A 64 11.69 -5.11 -2.54
C ASP A 64 11.19 -6.54 -2.27
N GLU A 65 9.87 -6.67 -2.06
CA GLU A 65 9.23 -7.95 -1.81
C GLU A 65 9.36 -8.91 -3.00
N ASN A 66 9.19 -8.43 -4.22
CA ASN A 66 9.25 -9.26 -5.43
C ASN A 66 10.68 -9.71 -5.73
N ASP A 67 11.66 -8.84 -5.49
CA ASP A 67 13.08 -9.17 -5.60
C ASP A 67 13.44 -10.29 -4.63
N ASN A 68 13.00 -10.21 -3.37
CA ASN A 68 13.22 -11.25 -2.37
C ASN A 68 12.54 -12.56 -2.72
N ILE A 69 11.29 -12.54 -3.21
CA ILE A 69 10.58 -13.73 -3.69
C ILE A 69 11.37 -14.39 -4.83
N SER A 70 11.88 -13.59 -5.76
CA SER A 70 12.68 -14.08 -6.89
C SER A 70 13.99 -14.71 -6.41
N LEU A 71 14.65 -14.09 -5.44
CA LEU A 71 15.89 -14.59 -4.84
C LEU A 71 15.65 -15.92 -4.10
N ILE A 72 14.59 -16.03 -3.29
CA ILE A 72 14.22 -17.27 -2.58
C ILE A 72 13.94 -18.40 -3.59
N LYS A 73 13.21 -18.13 -4.69
CA LYS A 73 13.01 -19.12 -5.76
C LYS A 73 14.34 -19.64 -6.33
N ASN A 74 15.27 -18.75 -6.59
CA ASN A 74 16.60 -19.12 -7.08
C ASN A 74 17.35 -19.98 -6.06
N CYS A 75 17.31 -19.65 -4.77
CA CYS A 75 17.96 -20.44 -3.71
C CYS A 75 17.37 -21.86 -3.62
N ILE A 76 16.03 -22.00 -3.69
CA ILE A 76 15.35 -23.30 -3.69
C ILE A 76 15.87 -24.18 -4.83
N VAL A 77 15.94 -23.63 -6.06
CA VAL A 77 16.42 -24.35 -7.23
C VAL A 77 17.91 -24.68 -7.13
N THR A 78 18.73 -23.74 -6.64
CA THR A 78 20.19 -23.94 -6.47
C THR A 78 20.50 -25.07 -5.50
N LEU A 79 19.71 -25.21 -4.43
CA LEU A 79 19.83 -26.31 -3.47
C LEU A 79 19.23 -27.65 -3.96
N GLY A 80 18.64 -27.68 -5.16
CA GLY A 80 18.07 -28.89 -5.75
C GLY A 80 16.67 -29.23 -5.25
N TYR A 81 15.99 -28.33 -4.55
CA TYR A 81 14.61 -28.53 -4.11
C TYR A 81 13.60 -28.20 -5.20
N GLN A 82 12.41 -28.80 -5.14
CA GLN A 82 11.31 -28.53 -6.06
C GLN A 82 10.53 -27.27 -5.62
N LEU A 83 10.31 -26.33 -6.52
CA LEU A 83 9.53 -25.12 -6.25
C LEU A 83 8.07 -25.42 -5.85
N SER A 84 7.51 -26.51 -6.36
CA SER A 84 6.15 -26.95 -6.05
C SER A 84 5.93 -27.29 -4.57
N ASP A 85 7.00 -27.64 -3.86
CA ASP A 85 6.91 -28.12 -2.47
C ASP A 85 6.85 -26.94 -1.47
N TYR A 86 7.02 -25.72 -1.95
CA TYR A 86 7.11 -24.53 -1.11
C TYR A 86 6.18 -23.42 -1.55
N ASN A 87 5.44 -22.85 -0.63
CA ASN A 87 4.80 -21.56 -0.82
C ASN A 87 5.84 -20.45 -0.58
N VAL A 88 6.38 -19.89 -1.65
CA VAL A 88 7.49 -18.91 -1.57
C VAL A 88 7.09 -17.62 -0.84
N HIS A 89 5.83 -17.19 -0.94
CA HIS A 89 5.33 -16.04 -0.20
C HIS A 89 5.34 -16.31 1.31
N SER A 90 4.87 -17.49 1.72
CA SER A 90 4.94 -17.90 3.13
C SER A 90 6.38 -18.02 3.64
N LEU A 91 7.29 -18.56 2.81
CA LEU A 91 8.71 -18.62 3.16
C LEU A 91 9.31 -17.23 3.36
N ARG A 92 8.99 -16.27 2.50
CA ARG A 92 9.46 -14.89 2.63
C ARG A 92 9.00 -14.28 3.97
N ASP A 93 7.74 -14.50 4.34
CA ASP A 93 7.20 -14.03 5.61
C ASP A 93 7.90 -14.70 6.81
N PHE A 94 8.13 -16.00 6.76
CA PHE A 94 8.89 -16.72 7.77
C PHE A 94 10.34 -16.21 7.87
N PHE A 95 10.99 -15.96 6.74
CA PHE A 95 12.36 -15.47 6.72
C PHE A 95 12.50 -14.09 7.34
N SER A 96 11.55 -13.18 7.08
CA SER A 96 11.46 -11.90 7.78
C SER A 96 11.28 -12.09 9.29
N GLN A 97 10.41 -13.01 9.72
CA GLN A 97 10.17 -13.29 11.14
C GLN A 97 11.40 -13.93 11.82
N TYR A 98 12.12 -14.84 11.16
CA TYR A 98 13.36 -15.41 11.65
C TYR A 98 14.46 -14.34 11.76
N LYS A 99 14.64 -13.54 10.72
CA LYS A 99 15.65 -12.49 10.62
C LYS A 99 15.48 -11.43 11.70
N THR A 100 14.23 -11.07 12.00
CA THR A 100 13.87 -10.09 13.04
C THR A 100 13.77 -10.69 14.44
N GLY A 101 13.94 -12.01 14.59
CA GLY A 101 13.86 -12.70 15.89
C GLY A 101 12.46 -12.80 16.49
N ARG A 102 11.41 -12.62 15.68
CA ARG A 102 10.01 -12.77 16.12
C ARG A 102 9.63 -14.22 16.35
N ILE A 103 10.21 -15.14 15.62
CA ILE A 103 10.09 -16.59 15.80
C ILE A 103 11.49 -17.22 15.83
N PRO A 104 11.64 -18.39 16.51
CA PRO A 104 12.90 -19.10 16.56
C PRO A 104 13.28 -19.64 15.18
N LEU A 105 14.59 -19.71 14.92
CA LEU A 105 15.11 -20.31 13.69
C LEU A 105 14.70 -21.80 13.60
N PRO A 106 14.42 -22.31 12.38
CA PRO A 106 14.18 -23.72 12.16
C PRO A 106 15.37 -24.59 12.58
N ASP A 107 15.10 -25.86 12.83
CA ASP A 107 16.13 -26.83 13.18
C ASP A 107 17.22 -26.91 12.12
N LYS A 108 18.48 -27.05 12.58
CA LYS A 108 19.62 -27.25 11.67
C LYS A 108 19.41 -28.54 10.87
N GLY A 109 19.60 -28.43 9.54
CA GLY A 109 19.42 -29.54 8.61
C GLY A 109 17.99 -29.70 8.08
N SER A 110 17.05 -28.84 8.50
CA SER A 110 15.78 -28.76 7.79
C SER A 110 15.93 -28.00 6.47
N ALA A 111 15.19 -28.41 5.43
CA ALA A 111 15.22 -27.76 4.12
C ALA A 111 14.94 -26.25 4.21
N VAL A 112 13.99 -25.85 5.06
CA VAL A 112 13.65 -24.43 5.28
C VAL A 112 14.86 -23.67 5.86
N ARG A 113 15.62 -24.30 6.76
CA ARG A 113 16.82 -23.71 7.33
C ARG A 113 17.94 -23.57 6.30
N GLU A 114 18.15 -24.58 5.46
CA GLU A 114 19.15 -24.54 4.38
C GLU A 114 18.81 -23.45 3.36
N ILE A 115 17.55 -23.33 2.96
CA ILE A 115 17.09 -22.26 2.05
C ILE A 115 17.28 -20.88 2.69
N TYR A 116 17.00 -20.73 3.98
CA TYR A 116 17.20 -19.48 4.70
C TYR A 116 18.69 -19.06 4.79
N ASP A 117 19.55 -20.01 5.13
CA ASP A 117 20.98 -19.75 5.23
C ASP A 117 21.59 -19.41 3.86
N GLU A 118 21.19 -20.11 2.80
CA GLU A 118 21.58 -19.82 1.41
C GLU A 118 21.07 -18.44 0.96
N TRP A 119 19.82 -18.11 1.30
CA TRP A 119 19.25 -16.80 0.99
C TRP A 119 20.05 -15.65 1.63
N LEU A 120 20.45 -15.78 2.91
CA LEU A 120 21.30 -14.78 3.58
C LEU A 120 22.67 -14.65 2.94
N LEU A 121 23.29 -15.79 2.57
CA LEU A 121 24.60 -15.80 1.90
C LEU A 121 24.50 -15.13 0.51
N THR A 122 23.48 -15.43 -0.23
CA THR A 122 23.25 -14.88 -1.56
C THR A 122 22.93 -13.39 -1.52
N GLN A 123 22.13 -12.91 -0.54
CA GLN A 123 21.92 -11.47 -0.31
C GLN A 123 23.26 -10.76 -0.14
N LYS A 124 24.12 -11.32 0.69
CA LYS A 124 25.45 -10.72 0.95
C LYS A 124 26.36 -10.77 -0.28
N ALA A 125 26.39 -11.90 -1.00
CA ALA A 125 27.18 -12.06 -2.22
C ALA A 125 26.77 -11.08 -3.32
N TYR A 126 25.47 -10.83 -3.47
CA TYR A 126 24.92 -9.89 -4.44
C TYR A 126 25.00 -8.42 -3.98
N ASN A 127 25.49 -8.18 -2.76
CA ASN A 127 25.54 -6.84 -2.16
C ASN A 127 24.16 -6.18 -2.08
N VAL A 128 23.16 -6.94 -1.64
CA VAL A 128 21.79 -6.47 -1.50
C VAL A 128 21.35 -6.52 -0.04
N VAL A 129 20.46 -5.61 0.31
CA VAL A 129 19.80 -5.53 1.61
C VAL A 129 18.30 -5.46 1.40
N ASP A 130 17.50 -5.88 2.38
CA ASP A 130 16.05 -5.72 2.38
C ASP A 130 15.59 -4.71 3.44
N PHE A 131 14.27 -4.54 3.55
CA PHE A 131 13.69 -3.59 4.51
C PHE A 131 14.02 -3.94 5.98
N ASP A 132 14.09 -5.22 6.34
CA ASP A 132 14.45 -5.63 7.70
C ASP A 132 15.92 -5.26 8.00
N ASP A 133 16.81 -5.36 7.02
CA ASP A 133 18.22 -5.00 7.14
C ASP A 133 18.42 -3.52 7.46
N LEU A 134 17.52 -2.65 7.04
CA LEU A 134 17.62 -1.22 7.35
C LEU A 134 17.60 -0.94 8.86
N ILE A 135 17.07 -1.85 9.66
CA ILE A 135 17.07 -1.76 11.13
C ILE A 135 18.12 -2.70 11.75
N ILE A 136 18.23 -3.93 11.24
CA ILE A 136 19.10 -4.97 11.81
C ILE A 136 20.57 -4.63 11.64
N LEU A 137 20.98 -4.23 10.43
CA LEU A 137 22.39 -4.01 10.14
C LEU A 137 22.99 -2.81 10.88
N PRO A 138 22.31 -1.65 11.06
CA PRO A 138 22.77 -0.59 11.95
C PRO A 138 23.04 -1.07 13.38
N ILE A 139 22.14 -1.88 13.95
CA ILE A 139 22.34 -2.48 15.28
C ILE A 139 23.61 -3.34 15.30
N LYS A 140 23.78 -4.21 14.30
CA LYS A 140 24.99 -5.06 14.17
C LYS A 140 26.27 -4.22 14.02
N ILE A 141 26.22 -3.09 13.31
CA ILE A 141 27.35 -2.16 13.20
C ILE A 141 27.68 -1.59 14.58
N PHE A 142 26.70 -1.12 15.33
CA PHE A 142 26.90 -0.55 16.66
C PHE A 142 27.44 -1.56 17.66
N GLU A 143 27.00 -2.82 17.59
CA GLU A 143 27.50 -3.90 18.43
C GLU A 143 28.96 -4.27 18.11
N LYS A 144 29.35 -4.27 16.83
CA LYS A 144 30.68 -4.61 16.38
C LYS A 144 31.69 -3.46 16.47
N LYS A 145 31.21 -2.22 16.41
CA LYS A 145 31.96 -0.98 16.28
C LYS A 145 31.47 0.09 17.24
N PRO A 146 31.79 -0.02 18.56
CA PRO A 146 31.36 0.95 19.56
C PRO A 146 31.75 2.40 19.25
N GLU A 147 32.85 2.59 18.53
CA GLU A 147 33.33 3.90 18.08
C GLU A 147 32.34 4.58 17.09
N ILE A 148 31.67 3.78 16.24
CA ILE A 148 30.63 4.29 15.34
C ILE A 148 29.40 4.70 16.14
N LEU A 149 28.96 3.86 17.08
CA LEU A 149 27.87 4.20 17.99
C LEU A 149 28.16 5.51 18.73
N LEU A 150 29.39 5.67 19.25
CA LEU A 150 29.81 6.90 19.92
C LEU A 150 29.66 8.13 18.99
N ASN A 151 30.12 8.03 17.74
CA ASN A 151 29.97 9.14 16.77
C ASN A 151 28.51 9.50 16.51
N VAL A 152 27.64 8.50 16.39
CA VAL A 152 26.18 8.69 16.21
C VAL A 152 25.57 9.35 17.45
N GLN A 153 25.95 8.92 18.66
CA GLN A 153 25.50 9.51 19.93
C GLN A 153 25.97 10.96 20.10
N LEU A 154 27.20 11.29 19.68
CA LEU A 154 27.73 12.65 19.72
C LEU A 154 27.01 13.58 18.76
N ARG A 155 26.54 13.06 17.62
CA ARG A 155 25.80 13.82 16.63
C ARG A 155 24.38 14.08 17.08
N TRP A 156 23.63 13.04 17.52
CA TRP A 156 22.23 13.15 17.92
C TRP A 156 22.10 12.99 19.43
N ARG A 157 22.09 14.13 20.12
CA ARG A 157 22.05 14.20 21.58
C ARG A 157 20.62 14.26 22.13
N TYR A 158 19.67 14.64 21.29
CA TYR A 158 18.25 14.76 21.64
C TYR A 158 17.44 13.90 20.67
N ILE A 159 16.71 12.96 21.21
CA ILE A 159 15.96 11.99 20.43
C ILE A 159 14.47 12.13 20.75
N MET A 160 13.67 12.21 19.71
CA MET A 160 12.21 12.24 19.82
C MET A 160 11.64 11.11 18.99
N VAL A 161 10.69 10.35 19.54
CA VAL A 161 10.01 9.26 18.83
C VAL A 161 8.51 9.46 18.94
N ASP A 162 7.88 9.62 17.80
CA ASP A 162 6.42 9.69 17.68
C ASP A 162 5.83 8.32 17.34
N GLU A 163 4.55 8.11 17.65
CA GLU A 163 3.85 6.83 17.45
C GLU A 163 4.62 5.65 18.10
N PHE A 164 5.13 5.87 19.31
CA PHE A 164 6.05 4.92 19.97
C PHE A 164 5.43 3.54 20.18
N GLN A 165 4.10 3.43 20.35
CA GLN A 165 3.38 2.17 20.48
C GLN A 165 3.46 1.27 19.24
N ASP A 166 3.81 1.83 18.07
CA ASP A 166 3.95 1.06 16.83
C ASP A 166 5.36 0.56 16.57
N THR A 167 6.31 0.89 17.45
CA THR A 167 7.70 0.49 17.28
C THR A 167 7.89 -1.02 17.50
N SER A 168 8.75 -1.64 16.67
CA SER A 168 9.20 -3.01 16.88
C SER A 168 10.28 -3.08 17.97
N LEU A 169 10.54 -4.29 18.51
CA LEU A 169 11.63 -4.51 19.46
C LEU A 169 13.01 -4.05 18.93
N LEU A 170 13.25 -4.26 17.63
CA LEU A 170 14.51 -3.84 16.99
C LEU A 170 14.60 -2.33 16.83
N GLN A 171 13.50 -1.66 16.47
CA GLN A 171 13.46 -0.19 16.41
C GLN A 171 13.68 0.42 17.80
N TYR A 172 13.06 -0.14 18.82
CA TYR A 172 13.31 0.26 20.20
C TYR A 172 14.78 0.06 20.60
N LYS A 173 15.35 -1.12 20.29
CA LYS A 173 16.78 -1.41 20.56
C LYS A 173 17.70 -0.38 19.89
N LEU A 174 17.46 -0.08 18.61
CA LEU A 174 18.23 0.92 17.87
C LEU A 174 18.22 2.29 18.56
N VAL A 175 17.04 2.78 18.92
CA VAL A 175 16.88 4.08 19.60
C VAL A 175 17.51 4.07 20.97
N SER A 176 17.31 3.01 21.77
CA SER A 176 17.87 2.87 23.11
C SER A 176 19.40 2.88 23.09
N MET A 177 20.03 2.22 22.09
CA MET A 177 21.49 2.27 21.91
C MET A 177 21.97 3.70 21.66
N ILE A 178 21.27 4.47 20.81
CA ILE A 178 21.65 5.85 20.50
C ILE A 178 21.42 6.74 21.72
N ALA A 179 20.28 6.59 22.42
CA ALA A 179 19.93 7.40 23.58
C ALA A 179 20.79 7.13 24.81
N SER A 180 21.44 5.97 24.90
CA SER A 180 22.08 5.46 26.14
C SER A 180 23.12 6.41 26.74
N LYS A 181 23.81 7.20 25.91
CA LYS A 181 24.87 8.12 26.38
C LYS A 181 24.34 9.37 27.07
N TYR A 182 23.44 10.07 26.42
CA TYR A 182 22.92 11.37 26.92
C TYR A 182 21.61 11.25 27.65
N ARG A 183 20.86 10.19 27.42
CA ARG A 183 19.55 9.90 28.00
C ARG A 183 18.48 11.00 27.77
N ASN A 184 18.73 11.88 26.78
CA ASN A 184 17.77 12.91 26.34
C ASN A 184 16.84 12.30 25.30
N ILE A 185 15.85 11.57 25.75
CA ILE A 185 14.86 10.93 24.89
C ILE A 185 13.46 11.31 25.33
N ALA A 186 12.62 11.68 24.36
CA ALA A 186 11.19 11.90 24.53
C ALA A 186 10.44 10.94 23.59
N VAL A 187 9.50 10.20 24.13
CA VAL A 187 8.63 9.31 23.35
C VAL A 187 7.18 9.76 23.51
N VAL A 188 6.46 9.79 22.41
CA VAL A 188 5.02 10.11 22.38
C VAL A 188 4.30 8.93 21.77
N GLY A 189 3.19 8.53 22.38
CA GLY A 189 2.42 7.39 21.87
C GLY A 189 1.08 7.24 22.59
N ASP A 190 0.22 6.47 21.97
CA ASP A 190 -1.09 6.11 22.49
C ASP A 190 -1.27 4.59 22.36
N ASP A 191 -1.23 3.89 23.49
CA ASP A 191 -1.37 2.42 23.54
C ASP A 191 -2.73 1.95 23.00
N ASP A 192 -3.78 2.77 23.10
CA ASP A 192 -5.09 2.49 22.51
C ASP A 192 -5.09 2.59 20.97
N GLN A 193 -4.02 3.10 20.36
CA GLN A 193 -3.83 3.18 18.91
C GLN A 193 -2.75 2.21 18.38
N SER A 194 -2.33 1.22 19.17
CA SER A 194 -1.41 0.16 18.72
C SER A 194 -2.15 -0.86 17.84
N ILE A 195 -2.00 -0.74 16.51
CA ILE A 195 -2.73 -1.52 15.50
C ILE A 195 -1.81 -2.20 14.47
N TYR A 196 -0.51 -2.27 14.73
CA TYR A 196 0.49 -2.85 13.82
C TYR A 196 1.26 -4.03 14.44
N SER A 197 0.62 -4.83 15.32
CA SER A 197 1.26 -6.01 15.92
C SER A 197 1.69 -7.02 14.85
N TRP A 198 0.91 -7.18 13.79
CA TRP A 198 1.22 -8.02 12.65
C TRP A 198 2.47 -7.57 11.87
N ARG A 199 2.87 -6.28 11.96
CA ARG A 199 4.15 -5.74 11.46
C ARG A 199 5.28 -5.85 12.48
N GLY A 200 5.02 -6.39 13.68
CA GLY A 200 6.00 -6.54 14.74
C GLY A 200 6.03 -5.39 15.75
N ALA A 201 5.03 -4.49 15.72
CA ALA A 201 4.81 -3.55 16.82
C ALA A 201 4.62 -4.32 18.13
N ASN A 202 5.22 -3.82 19.21
CA ASN A 202 5.20 -4.53 20.46
C ASN A 202 4.94 -3.58 21.64
N TYR A 203 3.79 -3.77 22.28
CA TYR A 203 3.42 -3.03 23.50
C TYR A 203 4.50 -3.12 24.61
N GLN A 204 5.26 -4.23 24.65
CA GLN A 204 6.34 -4.40 25.62
C GLN A 204 7.40 -3.29 25.54
N ASN A 205 7.50 -2.57 24.40
CA ASN A 205 8.43 -1.44 24.27
C ASN A 205 8.12 -0.31 25.26
N ILE A 206 6.83 -0.07 25.58
CA ILE A 206 6.43 0.92 26.59
C ILE A 206 6.94 0.48 27.97
N VAL A 207 6.76 -0.81 28.30
CA VAL A 207 7.22 -1.38 29.57
C VAL A 207 8.76 -1.40 29.65
N ASN A 208 9.43 -1.74 28.54
CA ASN A 208 10.88 -1.73 28.47
C ASN A 208 11.44 -0.31 28.64
N PHE A 209 10.82 0.68 27.99
CA PHE A 209 11.19 2.09 28.14
C PHE A 209 11.10 2.54 29.60
N GLU A 210 10.05 2.11 30.31
CA GLU A 210 9.90 2.43 31.74
C GLU A 210 11.01 1.85 32.61
N LYS A 211 11.51 0.67 32.27
CA LYS A 211 12.62 0.01 32.97
C LYS A 211 13.97 0.63 32.62
N ASP A 212 14.19 0.91 31.33
CA ASP A 212 15.48 1.41 30.84
C ASP A 212 15.70 2.90 31.20
N PHE A 213 14.60 3.65 31.37
CA PHE A 213 14.61 5.07 31.74
C PHE A 213 13.77 5.32 33.01
N PRO A 214 14.22 4.83 34.18
CA PRO A 214 13.47 4.98 35.44
C PRO A 214 13.32 6.43 35.88
N GLU A 215 14.22 7.33 35.46
CA GLU A 215 14.17 8.77 35.72
C GLU A 215 13.17 9.54 34.83
N ARG A 216 12.49 8.87 33.93
CA ARG A 216 11.53 9.51 33.03
C ARG A 216 10.45 10.30 33.74
N LYS A 217 9.92 11.31 33.08
CA LYS A 217 8.72 12.02 33.49
C LYS A 217 7.59 11.67 32.53
N GLU A 218 6.46 11.25 33.07
CA GLU A 218 5.27 10.90 32.31
C GLU A 218 4.25 12.05 32.34
N TYR A 219 3.74 12.39 31.17
CA TYR A 219 2.69 13.40 31.01
C TYR A 219 1.55 12.76 30.20
N ARG A 220 0.29 12.99 30.67
CA ARG A 220 -0.90 12.47 29.97
C ARG A 220 -1.62 13.62 29.28
N LEU A 221 -1.82 13.45 27.96
CA LEU A 221 -2.53 14.41 27.12
C LEU A 221 -3.94 13.88 26.88
N GLU A 222 -4.87 14.16 27.79
CA GLU A 222 -6.23 13.63 27.76
C GLU A 222 -7.23 14.56 27.06
N ARG A 223 -6.88 15.84 26.85
CA ARG A 223 -7.74 16.78 26.13
C ARG A 223 -7.63 16.50 24.61
N ASN A 224 -8.77 16.16 24.03
CA ASN A 224 -8.91 15.97 22.60
C ASN A 224 -9.42 17.26 21.95
N TYR A 225 -8.77 17.66 20.84
CA TYR A 225 -9.09 18.87 20.08
C TYR A 225 -9.72 18.55 18.72
N ARG A 226 -9.90 17.26 18.40
CA ARG A 226 -10.38 16.77 17.10
C ARG A 226 -11.88 16.53 17.11
N SER A 227 -12.34 15.67 18.00
CA SER A 227 -13.66 15.05 17.95
C SER A 227 -14.64 15.67 18.93
N SER A 228 -15.92 15.67 18.58
CA SER A 228 -17.02 16.04 19.46
C SER A 228 -17.23 15.04 20.60
N GLY A 229 -17.98 15.45 21.65
CA GLY A 229 -18.18 14.67 22.86
C GLY A 229 -18.86 13.32 22.64
N ASN A 230 -19.87 13.23 21.76
CA ASN A 230 -20.55 11.98 21.45
C ASN A 230 -19.62 10.95 20.81
N ILE A 231 -18.74 11.39 19.89
CA ILE A 231 -17.73 10.52 19.27
C ILE A 231 -16.75 10.00 20.30
N LEU A 232 -16.23 10.87 21.18
CA LEU A 232 -15.30 10.48 22.24
C LEU A 232 -15.95 9.56 23.26
N SER A 233 -17.21 9.78 23.59
CA SER A 233 -17.96 8.94 24.52
C SER A 233 -18.09 7.52 24.00
N ALA A 234 -18.39 7.36 22.71
CA ALA A 234 -18.45 6.04 22.05
C ALA A 234 -17.06 5.39 22.00
N ALA A 235 -16.02 6.13 21.64
CA ALA A 235 -14.64 5.63 21.59
C ALA A 235 -14.16 5.18 22.97
N ASN A 236 -14.37 5.99 24.02
CA ASN A 236 -14.03 5.64 25.41
C ASN A 236 -14.80 4.40 25.89
N ALA A 237 -16.11 4.30 25.58
CA ALA A 237 -16.95 3.15 25.95
C ALA A 237 -16.48 1.86 25.27
N LEU A 238 -15.96 1.94 24.05
CA LEU A 238 -15.42 0.80 23.35
C LEU A 238 -14.09 0.32 23.95
N ILE A 239 -13.14 1.25 24.13
CA ILE A 239 -11.74 0.88 24.41
C ILE A 239 -11.52 0.45 25.87
N ILE A 240 -12.42 0.80 26.79
CA ILE A 240 -12.35 0.43 28.21
C ILE A 240 -12.38 -1.10 28.42
N HIS A 241 -12.86 -1.86 27.44
CA HIS A 241 -12.89 -3.31 27.49
C HIS A 241 -11.53 -3.97 27.26
N ASN A 242 -10.51 -3.24 26.80
CA ASN A 242 -9.15 -3.75 26.69
C ASN A 242 -8.49 -3.80 28.08
N LYS A 243 -7.84 -4.92 28.39
CA LYS A 243 -7.20 -5.14 29.70
C LYS A 243 -5.80 -4.53 29.78
N GLU A 244 -5.04 -4.66 28.67
CA GLU A 244 -3.67 -4.15 28.58
C GLU A 244 -3.69 -2.72 28.03
N ARG A 245 -3.94 -1.74 28.89
CA ARG A 245 -3.94 -0.32 28.54
C ARG A 245 -3.56 0.55 29.76
N LYS A 246 -3.01 1.74 29.47
CA LYS A 246 -2.83 2.77 30.50
C LYS A 246 -4.15 3.45 30.78
N ASP A 247 -4.43 3.67 32.07
CA ASP A 247 -5.67 4.34 32.47
C ASP A 247 -5.66 5.80 32.01
N LYS A 248 -6.57 6.14 31.11
CA LYS A 248 -6.78 7.47 30.53
C LYS A 248 -8.20 7.60 30.00
N LYS A 249 -8.72 8.82 29.99
CA LYS A 249 -10.04 9.12 29.45
C LYS A 249 -9.97 10.40 28.62
N LEU A 250 -10.20 10.28 27.32
CA LEU A 250 -10.26 11.46 26.47
C LEU A 250 -11.50 12.29 26.75
N TRP A 251 -11.32 13.61 26.79
CA TRP A 251 -12.38 14.58 26.93
C TRP A 251 -12.18 15.78 26.00
N THR A 252 -13.24 16.53 25.69
CA THR A 252 -13.21 17.69 24.79
C THR A 252 -14.03 18.85 25.33
N GLU A 253 -13.68 20.07 24.89
CA GLU A 253 -14.47 21.28 25.08
C GLU A 253 -15.36 21.61 23.87
N SER A 254 -15.33 20.82 22.81
CA SER A 254 -16.08 21.06 21.56
C SER A 254 -17.58 20.74 21.68
N GLY A 255 -18.08 20.46 22.90
CA GLY A 255 -19.48 20.10 23.16
C GLY A 255 -19.81 18.67 22.66
N ASP A 256 -21.06 18.26 22.87
CA ASP A 256 -21.49 16.89 22.54
C ASP A 256 -21.48 16.61 21.03
N GLY A 257 -21.79 17.59 20.20
CA GLY A 257 -21.85 17.45 18.75
C GLY A 257 -23.05 16.64 18.26
N ALA A 258 -22.98 16.18 17.01
CA ALA A 258 -24.04 15.37 16.41
C ALA A 258 -24.12 13.97 17.05
N SER A 259 -25.33 13.41 17.12
CA SER A 259 -25.52 12.01 17.49
C SER A 259 -24.94 11.08 16.45
N ILE A 260 -24.34 9.96 16.88
CA ILE A 260 -23.85 8.92 16.00
C ILE A 260 -25.02 8.25 15.28
N SER A 261 -24.92 8.11 13.97
CA SER A 261 -25.96 7.51 13.13
C SER A 261 -25.60 6.08 12.76
N ILE A 262 -26.47 5.12 13.08
CA ILE A 262 -26.30 3.71 12.71
C ILE A 262 -27.38 3.35 11.70
N LYS A 263 -26.97 2.79 10.56
CA LYS A 263 -27.85 2.31 9.48
C LYS A 263 -27.56 0.84 9.20
N ARG A 264 -28.61 0.11 8.89
CA ARG A 264 -28.53 -1.30 8.51
C ARG A 264 -29.02 -1.49 7.10
N HIS A 265 -28.25 -2.22 6.31
CA HIS A 265 -28.56 -2.53 4.90
C HIS A 265 -28.54 -4.03 4.69
N THR A 266 -29.19 -4.51 3.62
CA THR A 266 -29.28 -5.92 3.28
C THR A 266 -28.07 -6.39 2.49
N THR A 267 -27.47 -5.48 1.68
CA THR A 267 -26.29 -5.78 0.84
C THR A 267 -25.26 -4.66 0.93
N GLY A 268 -24.03 -4.97 0.55
CA GLY A 268 -22.95 -3.99 0.49
C GLY A 268 -23.19 -2.92 -0.59
N GLU A 269 -23.90 -3.26 -1.67
CA GLU A 269 -24.29 -2.32 -2.71
C GLU A 269 -25.33 -1.29 -2.20
N GLU A 270 -26.32 -1.75 -1.42
CA GLU A 270 -27.28 -0.86 -0.77
C GLU A 270 -26.61 0.09 0.22
N GLU A 271 -25.66 -0.43 1.02
CA GLU A 271 -24.83 0.37 1.94
C GLU A 271 -24.05 1.44 1.17
N ALA A 272 -23.33 1.05 0.13
CA ALA A 272 -22.55 1.97 -0.70
C ALA A 272 -23.40 3.05 -1.36
N MET A 273 -24.58 2.69 -1.88
CA MET A 273 -25.53 3.63 -2.49
C MET A 273 -26.11 4.60 -1.45
N TRP A 274 -26.40 4.11 -0.24
CA TRP A 274 -26.86 4.96 0.84
C TRP A 274 -25.78 5.97 1.25
N ILE A 275 -24.52 5.54 1.40
CA ILE A 275 -23.40 6.43 1.70
C ILE A 275 -23.27 7.51 0.62
N ALA A 276 -23.30 7.14 -0.65
CA ALA A 276 -23.22 8.08 -1.78
C ALA A 276 -24.35 9.13 -1.73
N THR A 277 -25.56 8.69 -1.42
CA THR A 277 -26.74 9.55 -1.30
C THR A 277 -26.63 10.50 -0.11
N GLU A 278 -26.18 10.02 1.05
CA GLU A 278 -26.02 10.83 2.26
C GLU A 278 -24.90 11.86 2.09
N ILE A 279 -23.78 11.52 1.43
CA ILE A 279 -22.72 12.47 1.10
C ILE A 279 -23.30 13.63 0.26
N ARG A 280 -24.05 13.35 -0.81
CA ARG A 280 -24.68 14.39 -1.64
C ARG A 280 -25.64 15.27 -0.87
N LYS A 281 -26.41 14.66 0.03
CA LYS A 281 -27.32 15.38 0.91
C LYS A 281 -26.57 16.33 1.83
N LEU A 282 -25.52 15.86 2.51
CA LEU A 282 -24.71 16.65 3.42
C LEU A 282 -23.96 17.79 2.70
N MET A 283 -23.46 17.56 1.49
CA MET A 283 -22.86 18.61 0.66
C MET A 283 -23.88 19.71 0.33
N ARG A 284 -25.11 19.33 -0.03
CA ARG A 284 -26.15 20.28 -0.39
C ARG A 284 -26.72 21.04 0.81
N GLU A 285 -26.96 20.35 1.92
CA GLU A 285 -27.65 20.93 3.09
C GLU A 285 -26.70 21.65 4.05
N ASN A 286 -25.46 21.17 4.19
CA ASN A 286 -24.50 21.64 5.18
C ASN A 286 -23.23 22.23 4.57
N HIS A 287 -23.14 22.32 3.24
CA HIS A 287 -22.00 22.90 2.51
C HIS A 287 -20.65 22.21 2.78
N TYR A 288 -20.66 20.89 3.07
CA TYR A 288 -19.41 20.13 3.18
C TYR A 288 -18.77 19.95 1.80
N CYS A 289 -17.44 19.95 1.75
CA CYS A 289 -16.66 19.65 0.57
C CYS A 289 -16.35 18.16 0.49
N LEU A 290 -15.98 17.65 -0.70
CA LEU A 290 -15.71 16.22 -0.89
C LEU A 290 -14.57 15.70 0.03
N ASN A 291 -13.54 16.50 0.25
CA ASN A 291 -12.42 16.17 1.13
C ASN A 291 -12.75 16.17 2.63
N ASP A 292 -13.95 16.63 3.02
CA ASP A 292 -14.43 16.54 4.40
C ASP A 292 -14.88 15.11 4.78
N PHE A 293 -15.04 14.23 3.78
CA PHE A 293 -15.57 12.88 3.95
C PHE A 293 -14.47 11.81 3.92
N GLY A 294 -14.48 10.95 4.95
CA GLY A 294 -13.72 9.70 4.98
C GLY A 294 -14.66 8.50 5.02
N VAL A 295 -14.46 7.53 4.13
CA VAL A 295 -15.14 6.24 4.16
C VAL A 295 -14.13 5.18 4.52
N LEU A 296 -14.30 4.55 5.67
CA LEU A 296 -13.34 3.63 6.24
C LEU A 296 -13.91 2.23 6.29
N VAL A 297 -13.14 1.26 5.79
CA VAL A 297 -13.50 -0.16 5.75
C VAL A 297 -12.44 -1.01 6.43
N ARG A 298 -12.80 -2.25 6.80
CA ARG A 298 -11.84 -3.17 7.44
C ARG A 298 -10.85 -3.78 6.42
N THR A 299 -11.30 -4.11 5.21
CA THR A 299 -10.51 -4.82 4.20
C THR A 299 -10.59 -4.14 2.84
N ASN A 300 -9.55 -4.35 2.02
CA ASN A 300 -9.50 -3.82 0.64
C ASN A 300 -10.63 -4.34 -0.25
N SER A 301 -11.13 -5.56 0.00
CA SER A 301 -12.24 -6.13 -0.77
C SER A 301 -13.54 -5.31 -0.67
N LEU A 302 -13.80 -4.73 0.50
CA LEU A 302 -14.98 -3.89 0.71
C LEU A 302 -14.87 -2.54 -0.03
N MET A 303 -13.67 -2.02 -0.21
CA MET A 303 -13.46 -0.76 -0.95
C MET A 303 -13.95 -0.87 -2.39
N ASN A 304 -13.81 -2.03 -3.01
CA ASN A 304 -14.16 -2.23 -4.42
C ASN A 304 -15.64 -1.94 -4.71
N THR A 305 -16.55 -2.40 -3.86
CA THR A 305 -18.00 -2.15 -4.03
C THR A 305 -18.33 -0.67 -3.85
N ILE A 306 -17.77 -0.05 -2.81
CA ILE A 306 -17.99 1.36 -2.51
C ILE A 306 -17.41 2.25 -3.63
N GLU A 307 -16.16 1.96 -4.06
CA GLU A 307 -15.52 2.69 -5.15
C GLU A 307 -16.35 2.61 -6.44
N THR A 308 -16.79 1.40 -6.82
CA THR A 308 -17.61 1.21 -8.01
C THR A 308 -18.91 2.03 -7.92
N THR A 309 -19.62 1.96 -6.79
CA THR A 309 -20.85 2.73 -6.56
C THR A 309 -20.62 4.25 -6.60
N PHE A 310 -19.50 4.73 -6.03
CA PHE A 310 -19.17 6.17 -6.06
C PHE A 310 -18.88 6.65 -7.48
N VAL A 311 -18.14 5.84 -8.24
CA VAL A 311 -17.84 6.15 -9.64
C VAL A 311 -19.13 6.12 -10.49
N GLU A 312 -20.01 5.13 -10.32
CA GLU A 312 -21.33 5.06 -10.94
C GLU A 312 -22.21 6.28 -10.56
N SER A 313 -22.08 6.71 -9.32
CA SER A 313 -22.75 7.91 -8.81
C SER A 313 -22.02 9.21 -9.17
N GLN A 314 -20.99 9.22 -10.00
CA GLN A 314 -20.19 10.42 -10.35
C GLN A 314 -19.66 11.18 -9.12
N LEU A 315 -19.28 10.47 -8.06
CA LEU A 315 -18.63 11.03 -6.89
C LEU A 315 -17.12 10.80 -7.00
N PRO A 316 -16.32 11.88 -7.09
CA PRO A 316 -14.87 11.75 -7.09
C PRO A 316 -14.37 11.08 -5.81
N VAL A 317 -13.57 10.02 -5.94
CA VAL A 317 -13.04 9.24 -4.82
C VAL A 317 -11.54 9.03 -5.00
N CYS A 318 -10.79 9.13 -3.90
CA CYS A 318 -9.38 8.75 -3.80
C CYS A 318 -9.27 7.51 -2.92
N VAL A 319 -8.74 6.42 -3.49
CA VAL A 319 -8.54 5.15 -2.77
C VAL A 319 -7.12 5.10 -2.23
N SER A 320 -6.99 5.04 -0.90
CA SER A 320 -5.69 4.96 -0.23
C SER A 320 -5.44 3.57 0.34
N GLY A 321 -4.27 2.99 0.04
CA GLY A 321 -3.87 1.68 0.56
C GLY A 321 -4.48 0.48 -0.18
N GLY A 322 -5.13 0.69 -1.32
CA GLY A 322 -5.64 -0.33 -2.24
C GLY A 322 -5.26 -0.01 -3.68
N SER A 323 -5.57 -0.93 -4.62
CA SER A 323 -5.48 -0.62 -6.04
C SER A 323 -6.72 0.16 -6.48
N SER A 324 -6.52 1.34 -7.06
CA SER A 324 -7.61 2.13 -7.67
C SER A 324 -8.32 1.33 -8.77
N PHE A 325 -9.57 1.70 -9.08
CA PHE A 325 -10.33 1.10 -10.18
C PHE A 325 -9.52 0.99 -11.47
N PHE A 326 -8.80 2.07 -11.83
CA PHE A 326 -7.95 2.09 -13.03
C PHE A 326 -6.67 1.26 -12.92
N ASP A 327 -6.28 0.85 -11.71
CA ASP A 327 -5.11 -0.02 -11.47
C ASP A 327 -5.45 -1.51 -11.52
N ARG A 328 -6.72 -1.87 -11.49
CA ARG A 328 -7.15 -3.27 -11.58
C ARG A 328 -6.66 -3.90 -12.87
N LYS A 329 -6.21 -5.17 -12.78
CA LYS A 329 -5.60 -5.89 -13.90
C LYS A 329 -6.47 -5.84 -15.15
N GLU A 330 -7.75 -6.21 -15.03
CA GLU A 330 -8.71 -6.25 -16.13
C GLU A 330 -8.97 -4.87 -16.75
N ILE A 331 -8.98 -3.82 -15.95
CA ILE A 331 -9.19 -2.45 -16.42
C ILE A 331 -7.94 -1.94 -17.15
N ARG A 332 -6.75 -2.17 -16.56
CA ARG A 332 -5.47 -1.84 -17.22
C ARG A 332 -5.29 -2.58 -18.54
N ASP A 333 -5.67 -3.85 -18.60
CA ASP A 333 -5.60 -4.64 -19.83
C ASP A 333 -6.48 -4.01 -20.91
N MET A 334 -7.75 -3.68 -20.59
CA MET A 334 -8.65 -3.01 -21.54
C MET A 334 -8.13 -1.64 -21.97
N LEU A 335 -7.63 -0.83 -21.03
CA LEU A 335 -7.02 0.46 -21.37
C LEU A 335 -5.80 0.32 -22.27
N CYS A 336 -4.96 -0.72 -22.08
CA CYS A 336 -3.83 -0.99 -22.97
C CYS A 336 -4.28 -1.40 -24.37
N PHE A 337 -5.33 -2.22 -24.48
CA PHE A 337 -5.94 -2.51 -25.80
C PHE A 337 -6.41 -1.22 -26.49
N LEU A 338 -7.05 -0.31 -25.77
CA LEU A 338 -7.51 0.96 -26.35
C LEU A 338 -6.36 1.91 -26.69
N LYS A 339 -5.31 1.96 -25.87
CA LYS A 339 -4.16 2.85 -26.06
C LYS A 339 -3.39 2.55 -27.33
N ILE A 340 -3.14 1.29 -27.64
CA ILE A 340 -2.42 0.90 -28.87
C ILE A 340 -3.16 1.30 -30.15
N LEU A 341 -4.50 1.42 -30.10
CA LEU A 341 -5.32 1.80 -31.25
C LEU A 341 -5.25 3.30 -31.59
N VAL A 342 -4.80 4.12 -30.65
CA VAL A 342 -4.65 5.57 -30.80
C VAL A 342 -3.18 6.02 -30.79
N ASN A 343 -2.28 5.17 -30.33
CA ASN A 343 -0.85 5.42 -30.28
C ASN A 343 -0.06 4.14 -30.54
N GLU A 344 0.34 3.93 -31.77
CA GLU A 344 1.11 2.76 -32.24
C GLU A 344 2.53 2.72 -31.66
N SER A 345 2.99 3.80 -31.05
CA SER A 345 4.30 3.89 -30.39
C SER A 345 4.25 3.56 -28.90
N ASP A 346 3.11 3.12 -28.35
CA ASP A 346 3.00 2.70 -26.96
C ASP A 346 3.42 1.24 -26.77
N ASP A 347 4.73 1.01 -26.85
CA ASP A 347 5.35 -0.30 -26.69
C ASP A 347 5.01 -0.97 -25.35
N ASN A 348 4.86 -0.19 -24.27
CA ASN A 348 4.51 -0.73 -22.96
C ASN A 348 3.09 -1.31 -22.95
N SER A 349 2.12 -0.61 -23.54
CA SER A 349 0.76 -1.12 -23.68
C SER A 349 0.73 -2.35 -24.58
N LEU A 350 1.46 -2.35 -25.69
CA LEU A 350 1.55 -3.52 -26.58
C LEU A 350 2.14 -4.73 -25.87
N LEU A 351 3.24 -4.57 -25.13
CA LEU A 351 3.87 -5.66 -24.36
C LEU A 351 2.95 -6.27 -23.32
N ARG A 352 2.09 -5.47 -22.72
CA ARG A 352 1.14 -5.95 -21.72
C ARG A 352 0.09 -6.88 -22.33
N ILE A 353 -0.40 -6.56 -23.52
CA ILE A 353 -1.53 -7.27 -24.13
C ILE A 353 -1.15 -8.29 -25.20
N ILE A 354 0.09 -8.28 -25.68
CA ILE A 354 0.53 -9.12 -26.82
C ILE A 354 0.27 -10.62 -26.57
N ASN A 355 0.31 -11.08 -25.34
CA ASN A 355 -0.02 -12.45 -24.94
C ASN A 355 -1.06 -12.51 -23.81
N THR A 356 -1.94 -11.53 -23.73
CA THR A 356 -3.07 -11.45 -22.77
C THR A 356 -4.39 -11.27 -23.53
N PRO A 357 -5.28 -12.25 -23.54
CA PRO A 357 -5.12 -13.67 -23.15
C PRO A 357 -4.00 -14.40 -23.91
N ARG A 358 -3.60 -15.58 -23.41
CA ARG A 358 -2.52 -16.38 -24.04
C ARG A 358 -2.86 -16.70 -25.48
N ARG A 359 -1.91 -16.42 -26.39
CA ARG A 359 -2.07 -16.65 -27.85
C ARG A 359 -0.79 -17.16 -28.51
N GLY A 360 0.01 -17.94 -27.80
CA GLY A 360 1.23 -18.55 -28.34
C GLY A 360 2.45 -17.62 -28.47
N ILE A 361 2.31 -16.33 -28.20
CA ILE A 361 3.39 -15.33 -28.30
C ILE A 361 4.19 -15.32 -26.99
N GLY A 362 5.19 -16.20 -26.89
CA GLY A 362 6.02 -16.36 -25.71
C GLY A 362 7.14 -15.32 -25.58
N ARG A 363 7.87 -15.39 -24.45
CA ARG A 363 8.97 -14.47 -24.10
C ARG A 363 10.05 -14.38 -25.18
N THR A 364 10.45 -15.51 -25.74
CA THR A 364 11.50 -15.54 -26.79
C THR A 364 11.05 -14.83 -28.07
N THR A 365 9.76 -14.88 -28.41
CA THR A 365 9.18 -14.15 -29.55
C THR A 365 9.22 -12.66 -29.27
N VAL A 366 8.80 -12.23 -28.06
CA VAL A 366 8.82 -10.82 -27.63
C VAL A 366 10.26 -10.27 -27.62
N GLU A 367 11.25 -11.04 -27.15
CA GLU A 367 12.66 -10.64 -27.17
C GLU A 367 13.19 -10.43 -28.60
N LYS A 368 12.76 -11.25 -29.56
CA LYS A 368 13.10 -11.05 -30.98
C LYS A 368 12.46 -9.80 -31.58
N LEU A 369 11.17 -9.54 -31.24
CA LEU A 369 10.48 -8.31 -31.66
C LEU A 369 11.19 -7.06 -31.12
N ARG A 370 11.57 -7.07 -29.83
CA ARG A 370 12.32 -5.94 -29.23
C ARG A 370 13.66 -5.72 -29.92
N ARG A 371 14.44 -6.78 -30.10
CA ARG A 371 15.74 -6.66 -30.79
C ARG A 371 15.58 -6.08 -32.19
N TYR A 372 14.58 -6.55 -32.94
CA TYR A 372 14.30 -6.02 -34.27
C TYR A 372 13.95 -4.53 -34.20
N ALA A 373 13.09 -4.12 -33.27
CA ALA A 373 12.71 -2.72 -33.07
C ALA A 373 13.93 -1.85 -32.73
N ASP A 374 14.80 -2.32 -31.84
CA ASP A 374 16.02 -1.62 -31.44
C ASP A 374 17.00 -1.50 -32.60
N ASP A 375 17.25 -2.62 -33.34
CA ASP A 375 18.21 -2.67 -34.46
C ASP A 375 17.78 -1.76 -35.65
N HIS A 376 16.47 -1.59 -35.84
CA HIS A 376 15.90 -0.77 -36.93
C HIS A 376 15.41 0.61 -36.46
N ASN A 377 15.60 0.95 -35.18
CA ASN A 377 15.14 2.20 -34.55
C ASN A 377 13.65 2.48 -34.86
N THR A 378 12.82 1.47 -34.67
CA THR A 378 11.38 1.50 -34.93
C THR A 378 10.57 1.09 -33.68
N THR A 379 9.23 1.09 -33.76
CA THR A 379 8.36 0.69 -32.65
C THR A 379 8.13 -0.83 -32.65
N LEU A 380 7.74 -1.36 -31.51
CA LEU A 380 7.33 -2.77 -31.40
C LEU A 380 6.12 -3.10 -32.30
N HIS A 381 5.25 -2.14 -32.55
CA HIS A 381 4.11 -2.31 -33.45
C HIS A 381 4.58 -2.59 -34.88
N ILE A 382 5.49 -1.77 -35.40
CA ILE A 382 6.08 -1.96 -36.72
C ILE A 382 6.87 -3.29 -36.77
N ALA A 383 7.67 -3.57 -35.75
CA ALA A 383 8.38 -4.84 -35.64
C ALA A 383 7.43 -6.05 -35.66
N LEU A 384 6.27 -5.95 -34.98
CA LEU A 384 5.24 -6.97 -34.98
C LEU A 384 4.66 -7.20 -36.40
N GLU A 385 4.34 -6.13 -37.11
CA GLU A 385 3.81 -6.19 -38.47
C GLU A 385 4.83 -6.83 -39.45
N GLU A 386 6.05 -6.32 -39.49
CA GLU A 386 7.09 -6.76 -40.42
C GLU A 386 7.53 -8.19 -40.13
N LEU A 387 7.76 -8.53 -38.88
CA LEU A 387 8.18 -9.88 -38.49
C LEU A 387 7.05 -10.91 -38.55
N SER A 388 5.78 -10.50 -38.52
CA SER A 388 4.64 -11.42 -38.74
C SER A 388 4.65 -12.05 -40.13
N ALA A 389 5.27 -11.40 -41.12
CA ALA A 389 5.47 -11.92 -42.48
C ALA A 389 6.81 -12.63 -42.66
N SER A 390 7.74 -12.53 -41.70
CA SER A 390 9.10 -13.08 -41.80
C SER A 390 9.15 -14.62 -41.63
N THR A 391 10.13 -15.24 -42.23
CA THR A 391 10.45 -16.66 -42.05
C THR A 391 11.27 -16.95 -40.79
N ASP A 392 11.61 -15.95 -40.00
CA ASP A 392 12.43 -16.08 -38.78
C ASP A 392 11.71 -16.78 -37.63
N PHE A 393 10.39 -16.91 -37.76
CA PHE A 393 9.56 -17.63 -36.80
C PHE A 393 9.04 -18.95 -37.38
N ARG A 394 8.76 -19.89 -36.47
CA ARG A 394 8.03 -21.10 -36.81
C ARG A 394 6.64 -20.72 -37.35
N GLU A 395 6.10 -21.54 -38.23
CA GLU A 395 4.81 -21.29 -38.88
C GLU A 395 3.68 -21.01 -37.86
N SER A 396 3.60 -21.80 -36.78
CA SER A 396 2.60 -21.58 -35.72
C SER A 396 2.73 -20.21 -35.10
N THR A 397 3.95 -19.80 -34.68
CA THR A 397 4.20 -18.48 -34.07
C THR A 397 3.90 -17.35 -35.06
N ARG A 398 4.25 -17.55 -36.34
CA ARG A 398 3.95 -16.56 -37.38
C ARG A 398 2.45 -16.38 -37.58
N ASN A 399 1.69 -17.48 -37.59
CA ASN A 399 0.23 -17.42 -37.66
C ASN A 399 -0.36 -16.67 -36.44
N ASP A 400 0.12 -16.96 -35.22
CA ASP A 400 -0.29 -16.27 -33.99
C ASP A 400 -0.03 -14.76 -34.08
N LEU A 401 1.14 -14.34 -34.60
CA LEU A 401 1.47 -12.93 -34.79
C LEU A 401 0.56 -12.28 -35.85
N GLN A 402 0.37 -12.96 -37.02
CA GLN A 402 -0.51 -12.45 -38.08
C GLN A 402 -1.95 -12.29 -37.63
N ASP A 403 -2.46 -13.25 -36.87
CA ASP A 403 -3.83 -13.17 -36.37
C ASP A 403 -3.99 -12.03 -35.36
N PHE A 404 -2.99 -11.77 -34.53
CA PHE A 404 -3.02 -10.63 -33.63
C PHE A 404 -2.93 -9.28 -34.37
N VAL A 405 -2.08 -9.17 -35.41
CA VAL A 405 -2.02 -7.98 -36.29
C VAL A 405 -3.39 -7.72 -36.95
N LYS A 406 -4.04 -8.78 -37.49
CA LYS A 406 -5.38 -8.65 -38.07
C LYS A 406 -6.41 -8.13 -37.08
N LEU A 407 -6.36 -8.58 -35.82
CA LEU A 407 -7.25 -8.09 -34.77
C LEU A 407 -7.00 -6.61 -34.47
N ILE A 408 -5.74 -6.18 -34.35
CA ILE A 408 -5.39 -4.78 -34.14
C ILE A 408 -5.95 -3.90 -35.28
N HIS A 409 -5.72 -4.29 -36.54
CA HIS A 409 -6.22 -3.53 -37.70
C HIS A 409 -7.75 -3.46 -37.70
N LYS A 410 -8.45 -4.58 -37.37
CA LYS A 410 -9.90 -4.62 -37.23
C LYS A 410 -10.37 -3.57 -36.21
N TRP A 411 -9.77 -3.56 -35.02
CA TRP A 411 -10.15 -2.65 -33.94
C TRP A 411 -9.79 -1.19 -34.25
N MET A 412 -8.67 -0.93 -34.93
CA MET A 412 -8.32 0.42 -35.41
C MET A 412 -9.40 0.98 -36.35
N GLY A 413 -9.95 0.15 -37.23
CA GLY A 413 -11.09 0.52 -38.08
C GLY A 413 -12.38 0.87 -37.32
N MET A 414 -12.46 0.49 -36.02
CA MET A 414 -13.64 0.73 -35.18
C MET A 414 -13.47 1.95 -34.24
N THR A 415 -12.33 2.61 -34.21
CA THR A 415 -12.06 3.75 -33.32
C THR A 415 -13.03 4.93 -33.50
N GLY A 416 -13.67 5.05 -34.65
CA GLY A 416 -14.77 6.00 -34.92
C GLY A 416 -16.13 5.61 -34.33
N ARG A 417 -16.26 4.40 -33.79
CA ARG A 417 -17.47 3.88 -33.12
C ARG A 417 -17.07 3.17 -31.82
N PRO A 418 -16.55 3.91 -30.86
CA PRO A 418 -15.92 3.31 -29.67
C PRO A 418 -16.92 2.60 -28.75
N GLU A 419 -18.23 2.85 -28.89
CA GLU A 419 -19.29 2.27 -28.06
C GLU A 419 -19.35 0.73 -28.09
N LYS A 420 -18.88 0.09 -29.18
CA LYS A 420 -18.81 -1.38 -29.33
C LYS A 420 -17.39 -1.94 -29.26
N LEU A 421 -16.41 -1.09 -29.09
CA LEU A 421 -15.02 -1.46 -29.25
C LEU A 421 -14.56 -2.42 -28.14
N ILE A 422 -14.85 -2.12 -26.88
CA ILE A 422 -14.46 -2.98 -25.75
C ILE A 422 -15.18 -4.33 -25.81
N GLU A 423 -16.48 -4.35 -26.13
CA GLU A 423 -17.24 -5.60 -26.30
C GLU A 423 -16.65 -6.47 -27.43
N THR A 424 -16.26 -5.84 -28.53
CA THR A 424 -15.63 -6.54 -29.66
C THR A 424 -14.27 -7.09 -29.26
N ILE A 425 -13.44 -6.32 -28.54
CA ILE A 425 -12.14 -6.79 -28.02
C ILE A 425 -12.33 -7.99 -27.08
N LEU A 426 -13.28 -7.94 -26.16
CA LEU A 426 -13.60 -9.04 -25.25
C LEU A 426 -13.97 -10.33 -26.00
N ALA A 427 -14.87 -10.20 -26.99
CA ALA A 427 -15.32 -11.33 -27.81
C ALA A 427 -14.20 -11.93 -28.68
N ASP A 428 -13.45 -11.07 -29.38
CA ASP A 428 -12.37 -11.49 -30.28
C ASP A 428 -11.19 -12.14 -29.55
N THR A 429 -10.89 -11.68 -28.31
CA THR A 429 -9.76 -12.19 -27.54
C THR A 429 -10.11 -13.36 -26.63
N GLY A 430 -11.41 -13.59 -26.36
CA GLY A 430 -11.84 -14.57 -25.35
C GLY A 430 -11.45 -14.18 -23.93
N TYR A 431 -11.36 -12.88 -23.62
CA TYR A 431 -10.88 -12.37 -22.33
C TYR A 431 -11.69 -12.90 -21.14
N GLU A 432 -13.01 -13.00 -21.27
CA GLU A 432 -13.87 -13.57 -20.22
C GLU A 432 -13.52 -15.03 -19.90
N ALA A 433 -13.22 -15.85 -20.93
CA ALA A 433 -12.79 -17.23 -20.73
C ALA A 433 -11.49 -17.31 -19.92
N MET A 434 -10.51 -16.44 -20.22
CA MET A 434 -9.27 -16.33 -19.44
C MET A 434 -9.56 -15.96 -17.97
N VAL A 435 -10.46 -15.02 -17.72
CA VAL A 435 -10.84 -14.65 -16.35
C VAL A 435 -11.50 -15.82 -15.62
N ARG A 436 -12.32 -16.61 -16.29
CA ARG A 436 -12.92 -17.84 -15.73
C ARG A 436 -11.88 -18.90 -15.40
N GLU A 437 -10.88 -19.07 -16.25
CA GLU A 437 -9.74 -19.98 -16.00
C GLU A 437 -8.89 -19.52 -14.80
N GLU A 438 -8.74 -18.20 -14.63
CA GLU A 438 -8.00 -17.62 -13.48
C GLU A 438 -8.75 -17.80 -12.13
N PHE A 439 -10.09 -17.86 -12.17
CA PHE A 439 -10.96 -17.99 -10.99
C PHE A 439 -11.99 -19.12 -11.15
N PRO A 440 -11.55 -20.39 -11.27
CA PRO A 440 -12.43 -21.53 -11.60
C PRO A 440 -13.49 -21.79 -10.51
N ASP A 441 -13.18 -21.48 -9.26
CA ASP A 441 -14.05 -21.75 -8.11
C ASP A 441 -14.87 -20.54 -7.64
N SER A 442 -14.88 -19.42 -8.39
CA SER A 442 -15.53 -18.18 -7.96
C SER A 442 -16.22 -17.42 -9.08
N ASP A 443 -17.46 -17.82 -9.39
CA ASP A 443 -18.34 -17.05 -10.28
C ASP A 443 -18.51 -15.59 -9.83
N LYS A 444 -18.47 -15.33 -8.51
CA LYS A 444 -18.55 -13.96 -7.97
C LYS A 444 -17.34 -13.12 -8.37
N ALA A 445 -16.13 -13.69 -8.36
CA ALA A 445 -14.92 -12.97 -8.77
C ALA A 445 -14.95 -12.67 -10.27
N VAL A 446 -15.38 -13.64 -11.10
CA VAL A 446 -15.54 -13.44 -12.54
C VAL A 446 -16.56 -12.34 -12.82
N ALA A 447 -17.75 -12.43 -12.22
CA ALA A 447 -18.81 -11.44 -12.39
C ALA A 447 -18.36 -10.04 -11.95
N PHE A 448 -17.59 -9.95 -10.86
CA PHE A 448 -17.05 -8.68 -10.38
C PHE A 448 -16.09 -8.04 -11.41
N LYS A 449 -15.14 -8.82 -11.95
CA LYS A 449 -14.19 -8.33 -12.98
C LYS A 449 -14.90 -7.91 -14.27
N MET A 450 -15.85 -8.71 -14.74
CA MET A 450 -16.63 -8.39 -15.93
C MET A 450 -17.50 -7.14 -15.73
N ARG A 451 -18.10 -6.97 -14.55
CA ARG A 451 -18.83 -5.76 -14.19
C ARG A 451 -17.95 -4.51 -14.25
N GLY A 452 -16.69 -4.61 -13.77
CA GLY A 452 -15.72 -3.52 -13.90
C GLY A 452 -15.45 -3.13 -15.35
N ILE A 453 -15.31 -4.10 -16.26
CA ILE A 453 -15.11 -3.82 -17.69
C ILE A 453 -16.37 -3.21 -18.31
N HIS A 454 -17.56 -3.72 -18.00
CA HIS A 454 -18.81 -3.12 -18.46
C HIS A 454 -18.95 -1.67 -18.00
N PHE A 455 -18.62 -1.40 -16.74
CA PHE A 455 -18.60 -0.05 -16.22
C PHE A 455 -17.62 0.88 -16.98
N LEU A 456 -16.40 0.40 -17.29
CA LEU A 456 -15.47 1.15 -18.14
C LEU A 456 -16.08 1.49 -19.49
N THR A 457 -16.81 0.54 -20.10
CA THR A 457 -17.50 0.73 -21.38
C THR A 457 -18.59 1.80 -21.28
N GLU A 458 -19.45 1.72 -20.29
CA GLU A 458 -20.52 2.70 -20.05
C GLU A 458 -19.96 4.10 -19.81
N ARG A 459 -18.91 4.21 -18.99
CA ARG A 459 -18.24 5.47 -18.71
C ARG A 459 -17.64 6.10 -19.97
N MET A 460 -16.99 5.29 -20.81
CA MET A 460 -16.47 5.75 -22.09
C MET A 460 -17.60 6.26 -23.00
N ASN A 461 -18.69 5.51 -23.08
CA ASN A 461 -19.85 5.87 -23.90
C ASN A 461 -20.54 7.14 -23.39
N THR A 462 -20.69 7.30 -22.08
CA THR A 462 -21.24 8.50 -21.46
C THR A 462 -20.37 9.71 -21.73
N TYR A 463 -19.04 9.59 -21.53
CA TYR A 463 -18.11 10.68 -21.82
C TYR A 463 -18.19 11.17 -23.27
N ILE A 464 -18.26 10.24 -24.22
CA ILE A 464 -18.36 10.57 -25.66
C ILE A 464 -19.69 11.25 -25.97
N LYS A 465 -20.79 10.83 -25.35
CA LYS A 465 -22.11 11.45 -25.52
C LYS A 465 -22.20 12.85 -24.93
N GLU A 466 -21.58 13.06 -23.77
CA GLU A 466 -21.58 14.36 -23.07
C GLU A 466 -20.64 15.37 -23.73
N HIS A 467 -19.65 14.91 -24.49
CA HIS A 467 -18.66 15.75 -25.18
C HIS A 467 -18.68 15.47 -26.70
N PRO A 468 -19.68 15.97 -27.45
CA PRO A 468 -19.78 15.73 -28.89
C PRO A 468 -18.53 16.18 -29.65
N GLY A 469 -18.02 15.31 -30.52
CA GLY A 469 -16.80 15.54 -31.27
C GLY A 469 -15.51 15.04 -30.60
N THR A 470 -15.64 14.45 -29.40
CA THR A 470 -14.53 13.83 -28.68
C THR A 470 -14.11 12.50 -29.31
N THR A 471 -12.82 12.27 -29.41
CA THR A 471 -12.24 11.04 -29.93
C THR A 471 -11.92 10.06 -28.79
N LEU A 472 -11.68 8.78 -29.13
CA LEU A 472 -11.13 7.79 -28.19
C LEU A 472 -9.84 8.27 -27.52
N ARG A 473 -8.99 8.98 -28.26
CA ARG A 473 -7.75 9.59 -27.75
C ARG A 473 -8.02 10.60 -26.63
N ASP A 474 -9.05 11.43 -26.78
CA ASP A 474 -9.39 12.44 -25.78
C ASP A 474 -9.94 11.79 -24.51
N TYR A 475 -10.76 10.74 -24.65
CA TYR A 475 -11.20 9.92 -23.51
C TYR A 475 -10.02 9.32 -22.75
N LEU A 476 -9.07 8.68 -23.45
CA LEU A 476 -7.90 8.08 -22.82
C LEU A 476 -7.01 9.11 -22.13
N ARG A 477 -6.90 10.33 -22.66
CA ARG A 477 -6.23 11.44 -21.99
C ARG A 477 -6.95 11.84 -20.71
N SER A 478 -8.28 11.92 -20.72
CA SER A 478 -9.06 12.25 -19.52
C SER A 478 -8.87 11.18 -18.42
N VAL A 479 -8.85 9.91 -18.80
CA VAL A 479 -8.57 8.80 -17.87
C VAL A 479 -7.15 8.87 -17.30
N SER A 480 -6.15 9.24 -18.12
CA SER A 480 -4.77 9.39 -17.66
C SER A 480 -4.63 10.54 -16.65
N ILE A 481 -5.37 11.63 -16.83
CA ILE A 481 -5.40 12.76 -15.88
C ILE A 481 -6.07 12.34 -14.57
N ILE A 482 -7.11 11.52 -14.63
CA ILE A 482 -7.83 11.00 -13.45
C ILE A 482 -6.97 9.96 -12.69
N GLY A 483 -6.13 9.20 -13.39
CA GLY A 483 -5.21 8.20 -12.81
C GLY A 483 -3.88 8.77 -12.30
N ASP A 484 -3.51 9.99 -12.67
CA ASP A 484 -2.27 10.63 -12.24
C ASP A 484 -2.55 11.52 -11.00
N ASP A 485 -2.67 10.89 -9.85
CA ASP A 485 -3.20 11.36 -8.57
C ASP A 485 -2.33 12.41 -7.83
N SER A 486 -1.52 13.21 -8.50
CA SER A 486 -0.52 13.99 -7.77
C SER A 486 -0.81 15.48 -7.55
N LYS A 487 -1.95 16.04 -8.02
CA LYS A 487 -2.16 17.50 -7.89
C LYS A 487 -3.57 18.03 -7.53
N ASP A 488 -4.61 17.19 -7.48
CA ASP A 488 -5.98 17.64 -7.13
C ASP A 488 -6.63 16.79 -6.01
N ASP A 489 -5.88 16.42 -4.98
CA ASP A 489 -6.41 15.67 -3.81
C ASP A 489 -7.43 16.47 -2.97
N GLU A 490 -7.51 17.78 -3.19
CA GLU A 490 -8.36 18.67 -2.38
C GLU A 490 -9.88 18.50 -2.61
N LEU A 491 -10.31 17.82 -3.65
CA LEU A 491 -11.73 17.72 -4.05
C LEU A 491 -12.24 16.29 -4.19
N LYS A 492 -11.67 15.31 -3.47
CA LYS A 492 -12.07 13.90 -3.55
C LYS A 492 -12.48 13.34 -2.19
N ILE A 493 -13.43 12.42 -2.17
CA ILE A 493 -13.79 11.63 -0.99
C ILE A 493 -12.65 10.65 -0.71
N SER A 494 -12.20 10.56 0.52
CA SER A 494 -11.19 9.58 0.92
C SER A 494 -11.82 8.22 1.22
N LEU A 495 -11.45 7.19 0.47
CA LEU A 495 -11.85 5.79 0.70
C LEU A 495 -10.62 4.97 1.05
N MET A 496 -10.62 4.35 2.23
CA MET A 496 -9.45 3.63 2.71
C MET A 496 -9.78 2.56 3.75
N THR A 497 -8.79 1.73 4.05
CA THR A 497 -8.92 0.84 5.20
C THR A 497 -8.77 1.61 6.52
N MET A 498 -9.39 1.09 7.60
CA MET A 498 -9.23 1.64 8.95
C MET A 498 -7.76 1.76 9.37
N HIS A 499 -6.89 0.83 8.94
CA HIS A 499 -5.44 0.91 9.19
C HIS A 499 -4.79 2.10 8.47
N ALA A 500 -5.17 2.34 7.22
CA ALA A 500 -4.61 3.44 6.43
C ALA A 500 -5.09 4.82 6.92
N SER A 501 -6.19 4.87 7.67
CA SER A 501 -6.73 6.12 8.23
C SER A 501 -5.95 6.64 9.44
N LYS A 502 -5.04 5.84 10.01
CA LYS A 502 -4.22 6.27 11.13
C LYS A 502 -3.39 7.50 10.76
N GLY A 503 -3.42 8.52 11.62
CA GLY A 503 -2.80 9.83 11.36
C GLY A 503 -3.67 10.81 10.59
N LEU A 504 -4.74 10.36 9.91
CA LEU A 504 -5.67 11.22 9.19
C LEU A 504 -6.86 11.65 10.05
N GLU A 505 -7.65 12.62 9.56
CA GLU A 505 -8.84 13.09 10.22
C GLU A 505 -9.81 13.73 9.22
N PHE A 506 -11.11 13.52 9.42
CA PHE A 506 -12.18 13.97 8.52
C PHE A 506 -13.29 14.64 9.33
N LYS A 507 -14.00 15.62 8.76
CA LYS A 507 -15.19 16.17 9.42
C LYS A 507 -16.27 15.12 9.61
N ILE A 508 -16.47 14.29 8.58
CA ILE A 508 -17.48 13.24 8.56
C ILE A 508 -16.82 11.91 8.21
N VAL A 509 -17.09 10.90 9.02
CA VAL A 509 -16.60 9.54 8.77
C VAL A 509 -17.77 8.57 8.61
N PHE A 510 -17.71 7.76 7.58
CA PHE A 510 -18.55 6.58 7.40
C PHE A 510 -17.72 5.34 7.70
N LEU A 511 -18.15 4.53 8.65
CA LEU A 511 -17.57 3.22 8.93
C LEU A 511 -18.46 2.18 8.23
N ALA A 512 -17.98 1.60 7.14
CA ALA A 512 -18.76 0.68 6.33
C ALA A 512 -18.33 -0.78 6.54
N GLY A 513 -19.30 -1.71 6.38
CA GLY A 513 -19.07 -3.13 6.57
C GLY A 513 -18.85 -3.51 8.04
N ILE A 514 -19.59 -2.88 8.96
CA ILE A 514 -19.48 -3.16 10.41
C ILE A 514 -20.39 -4.35 10.74
N GLU A 515 -19.84 -5.54 10.58
CA GLU A 515 -20.54 -6.80 10.83
C GLU A 515 -19.60 -7.89 11.34
N ASP A 516 -20.15 -8.92 11.99
CA ASP A 516 -19.39 -10.05 12.50
C ASP A 516 -18.56 -10.72 11.40
N HIS A 517 -17.39 -11.23 11.75
CA HIS A 517 -16.39 -11.82 10.85
C HIS A 517 -15.68 -10.85 9.90
N ILE A 518 -16.10 -9.59 9.86
CA ILE A 518 -15.40 -8.50 9.18
C ILE A 518 -14.69 -7.61 10.21
N ILE A 519 -15.45 -7.06 11.18
CA ILE A 519 -14.89 -6.39 12.36
C ILE A 519 -15.74 -6.72 13.60
N PRO A 520 -15.21 -7.50 14.54
CA PRO A 520 -13.89 -8.14 14.52
C PRO A 520 -13.77 -9.18 13.41
N SER A 521 -12.55 -9.38 12.88
CA SER A 521 -12.30 -10.35 11.81
C SER A 521 -12.54 -11.79 12.28
N ALA A 522 -12.92 -12.70 11.36
CA ALA A 522 -13.14 -14.12 11.67
C ALA A 522 -11.94 -14.71 12.42
N ARG A 523 -10.73 -14.42 11.97
CA ARG A 523 -9.49 -14.87 12.60
C ARG A 523 -9.35 -14.40 14.04
N ALA A 524 -9.75 -13.17 14.35
CA ALA A 524 -9.67 -12.63 15.71
C ALA A 524 -10.69 -13.27 16.66
N LEU A 525 -11.79 -13.79 16.11
CA LEU A 525 -12.81 -14.50 16.90
C LEU A 525 -12.41 -15.96 17.23
N GLU A 526 -11.61 -16.59 16.36
CA GLU A 526 -11.18 -17.98 16.49
C GLU A 526 -9.90 -18.14 17.33
N GLU A 527 -9.04 -17.11 17.33
CA GLU A 527 -7.76 -17.10 18.01
C GLU A 527 -7.84 -16.33 19.36
N ASP A 528 -6.77 -16.11 20.05
CA ASP A 528 -6.64 -15.58 21.41
C ASP A 528 -7.35 -14.22 21.63
N SER A 529 -7.76 -13.93 22.85
CA SER A 529 -8.37 -12.66 23.31
C SER A 529 -7.56 -11.40 22.96
N ARG A 530 -6.24 -11.53 22.77
CA ARG A 530 -5.36 -10.43 22.35
C ARG A 530 -5.68 -9.91 20.94
N ASN A 531 -6.15 -10.78 20.05
CA ASN A 531 -6.53 -10.39 18.69
C ASN A 531 -7.82 -9.56 18.69
N ILE A 532 -8.76 -9.85 19.61
CA ILE A 532 -9.97 -9.01 19.79
C ILE A 532 -9.60 -7.64 20.33
N ASP A 533 -8.63 -7.56 21.24
CA ASP A 533 -8.17 -6.27 21.78
C ASP A 533 -7.53 -5.39 20.69
N GLU A 534 -6.81 -6.00 19.72
CA GLU A 534 -6.27 -5.26 18.56
C GLU A 534 -7.38 -4.80 17.60
N GLU A 535 -8.36 -5.65 17.29
CA GLU A 535 -9.53 -5.24 16.47
C GLU A 535 -10.30 -4.10 17.16
N ARG A 536 -10.41 -4.12 18.50
CA ARG A 536 -11.04 -3.04 19.25
C ARG A 536 -10.24 -1.75 19.18
N ARG A 537 -8.90 -1.80 19.24
CA ARG A 537 -8.03 -0.63 18.99
C ARG A 537 -8.20 -0.11 17.57
N LEU A 538 -8.29 -1.00 16.58
CA LEU A 538 -8.51 -0.60 15.19
C LEU A 538 -9.83 0.14 15.02
N PHE A 539 -10.90 -0.38 15.64
CA PHE A 539 -12.20 0.27 15.59
C PHE A 539 -12.21 1.60 16.36
N TYR A 540 -11.52 1.67 17.50
CA TYR A 540 -11.28 2.91 18.24
C TYR A 540 -10.53 3.96 17.38
N VAL A 541 -9.49 3.56 16.68
CA VAL A 541 -8.78 4.43 15.73
C VAL A 541 -9.74 4.95 14.67
N ALA A 542 -10.55 4.09 14.07
CA ALA A 542 -11.49 4.47 13.02
C ALA A 542 -12.54 5.49 13.53
N ILE A 543 -13.15 5.27 14.69
CA ILE A 543 -14.10 6.19 15.34
C ILE A 543 -13.45 7.56 15.57
N THR A 544 -12.22 7.57 16.10
CA THR A 544 -11.51 8.81 16.44
C THR A 544 -10.94 9.56 15.24
N ARG A 545 -11.18 9.11 14.01
CA ARG A 545 -10.90 9.89 12.79
C ARG A 545 -11.95 10.96 12.53
N ALA A 546 -13.15 10.81 13.08
CA ALA A 546 -14.25 11.75 12.90
C ALA A 546 -14.08 12.98 13.79
N LYS A 547 -14.36 14.17 13.22
CA LYS A 547 -14.39 15.44 13.95
C LYS A 547 -15.80 15.79 14.41
N GLU A 548 -16.77 15.77 13.49
CA GLU A 548 -18.11 16.32 13.69
C GLU A 548 -19.21 15.27 13.64
N LYS A 549 -19.12 14.31 12.69
CA LYS A 549 -20.17 13.29 12.47
C LYS A 549 -19.58 11.90 12.22
N LEU A 550 -20.23 10.90 12.76
CA LEU A 550 -19.94 9.49 12.58
C LEU A 550 -21.22 8.73 12.24
#